data_e3c1f791d3373cb91b82a087a8566070
#
_entry.id   e3c1f791d3373cb91b82a087a8566070
#
_cell.length_a   1.000
_cell.length_b   1.000
_cell.length_c   1.000
_cell.angle_alpha   90.00
_cell.angle_beta   90.00
_cell.angle_gamma   90.00
#
_symmetry.space_group_name_H-M   'P 1'
#
loop_
_entity.id
_entity.type
_entity.pdbx_description
1 polymer ?
#
loop_
_entity_poly.entity_id
_entity_poly.type
_entity_poly.pdbx_seq_one_letter_code
_entity_poly.pdbx_strand_id
1 'polypeptide(L)'
;MQNKIALVTGATRGIGKAIAEELAAKGAIVIGTATSEKGAEAISAYLGEKGKGLVLNVADAESIENVLAQIKAEFGDIEILVNNAGITRDGLLMRMKEDDWFDIIQTNLTSVYRLSKAVLRPMMKKGGRIITIGSVVGSSGNPGQTNYCASKAGLVGFSKSLAKEVASRGVTVNVVAPGFIATDMTDELTEDQKNAILTQIPAGQLGEAKDIAKAVAFLASDDAKYITGETIHVNGGLYMN
;
A
#
# COMPACT_ATOMS: atom_id res chain seq x y z
N MET A 1 -11.02 -13.91 -6.97
CA MET A 1 -10.67 -12.62 -7.64
C MET A 1 -10.53 -12.75 -9.16
N GLN A 2 -11.11 -13.81 -9.73
CA GLN A 2 -10.88 -14.15 -11.14
C GLN A 2 -11.18 -12.97 -12.07
N ASN A 3 -10.19 -12.59 -12.89
CA ASN A 3 -10.21 -11.49 -13.87
C ASN A 3 -10.52 -10.08 -13.33
N LYS A 4 -10.51 -9.86 -12.00
CA LYS A 4 -10.63 -8.51 -11.44
C LYS A 4 -9.39 -7.70 -11.74
N ILE A 5 -9.56 -6.44 -12.15
CA ILE A 5 -8.45 -5.53 -12.43
C ILE A 5 -7.93 -4.95 -11.13
N ALA A 6 -6.66 -5.21 -10.83
CA ALA A 6 -6.01 -4.75 -9.61
C ALA A 6 -4.86 -3.78 -9.93
N LEU A 7 -4.87 -2.58 -9.35
CA LEU A 7 -3.76 -1.64 -9.39
C LEU A 7 -2.98 -1.72 -8.08
N VAL A 8 -1.67 -2.01 -8.17
CA VAL A 8 -0.74 -2.04 -7.02
C VAL A 8 0.36 -1.01 -7.25
N THR A 9 0.40 0.03 -6.42
CA THR A 9 1.43 1.06 -6.55
C THR A 9 2.73 0.64 -5.85
N GLY A 10 3.88 0.96 -6.47
CA GLY A 10 5.20 0.63 -5.90
C GLY A 10 5.48 -0.88 -5.86
N ALA A 11 5.27 -1.58 -6.97
CA ALA A 11 5.32 -3.04 -7.07
C ALA A 11 6.68 -3.62 -7.53
N THR A 12 7.76 -2.82 -7.53
CA THR A 12 9.08 -3.30 -8.01
C THR A 12 9.75 -4.31 -7.10
N ARG A 13 9.54 -4.20 -5.78
CA ARG A 13 10.19 -5.04 -4.76
C ARG A 13 9.39 -5.08 -3.46
N GLY A 14 9.89 -5.85 -2.49
CA GLY A 14 9.37 -5.90 -1.12
C GLY A 14 7.88 -6.21 -1.05
N ILE A 15 7.16 -5.48 -0.20
CA ILE A 15 5.73 -5.68 0.07
C ILE A 15 4.90 -5.52 -1.22
N GLY A 16 5.15 -4.49 -2.02
CA GLY A 16 4.39 -4.23 -3.24
C GLY A 16 4.50 -5.35 -4.27
N LYS A 17 5.71 -5.90 -4.47
CA LYS A 17 5.92 -7.06 -5.34
C LYS A 17 5.18 -8.29 -4.82
N ALA A 18 5.33 -8.61 -3.54
CA ALA A 18 4.66 -9.75 -2.93
C ALA A 18 3.13 -9.65 -3.04
N ILE A 19 2.56 -8.44 -2.88
CA ILE A 19 1.13 -8.20 -3.08
C ILE A 19 0.73 -8.45 -4.53
N ALA A 20 1.49 -7.93 -5.49
CA ALA A 20 1.20 -8.09 -6.91
C ALA A 20 1.22 -9.58 -7.33
N GLU A 21 2.24 -10.33 -6.88
CA GLU A 21 2.36 -11.77 -7.13
C GLU A 21 1.20 -12.56 -6.48
N GLU A 22 0.84 -12.24 -5.23
CA GLU A 22 -0.25 -12.94 -4.52
C GLU A 22 -1.62 -12.70 -5.17
N LEU A 23 -1.92 -11.43 -5.57
CA LEU A 23 -3.16 -11.11 -6.27
C LEU A 23 -3.23 -11.80 -7.65
N ALA A 24 -2.13 -11.82 -8.39
CA ALA A 24 -2.02 -12.52 -9.67
C ALA A 24 -2.19 -14.04 -9.51
N ALA A 25 -1.61 -14.63 -8.46
CA ALA A 25 -1.78 -16.05 -8.14
C ALA A 25 -3.24 -16.41 -7.82
N LYS A 26 -4.01 -15.45 -7.27
CA LYS A 26 -5.45 -15.60 -6.99
C LYS A 26 -6.35 -15.22 -8.17
N GLY A 27 -5.78 -15.02 -9.36
CA GLY A 27 -6.51 -14.84 -10.62
C GLY A 27 -6.88 -13.40 -10.97
N ALA A 28 -6.34 -12.40 -10.28
CA ALA A 28 -6.49 -11.00 -10.69
C ALA A 28 -5.59 -10.68 -11.90
N ILE A 29 -6.01 -9.73 -12.71
CA ILE A 29 -5.15 -9.06 -13.71
C ILE A 29 -4.51 -7.89 -12.98
N VAL A 30 -3.19 -7.94 -12.79
CA VAL A 30 -2.49 -6.99 -11.92
C VAL A 30 -1.73 -5.94 -12.74
N ILE A 31 -2.00 -4.69 -12.49
CA ILE A 31 -1.18 -3.58 -12.96
C ILE A 31 -0.32 -3.13 -11.79
N GLY A 32 0.97 -3.42 -11.86
CA GLY A 32 1.96 -2.97 -10.90
C GLY A 32 2.63 -1.69 -11.38
N THR A 33 2.99 -0.76 -10.47
CA THR A 33 3.66 0.46 -10.92
C THR A 33 5.04 0.66 -10.30
N ALA A 34 5.88 1.36 -11.04
CA ALA A 34 7.24 1.77 -10.68
C ALA A 34 7.46 3.23 -11.08
N THR A 35 8.50 3.87 -10.53
CA THR A 35 8.87 5.25 -10.92
C THR A 35 9.78 5.31 -12.15
N SER A 36 10.18 4.17 -12.73
CA SER A 36 11.06 4.09 -13.89
C SER A 36 10.61 3.01 -14.87
N GLU A 37 10.97 3.17 -16.15
CA GLU A 37 10.72 2.18 -17.20
C GLU A 37 11.33 0.81 -16.86
N LYS A 38 12.59 0.78 -16.41
CA LYS A 38 13.23 -0.45 -15.96
C LYS A 38 12.45 -1.18 -14.87
N GLY A 39 11.87 -0.42 -13.94
CA GLY A 39 11.03 -0.98 -12.89
C GLY A 39 9.72 -1.53 -13.44
N ALA A 40 9.09 -0.84 -14.38
CA ALA A 40 7.87 -1.30 -15.04
C ALA A 40 8.11 -2.57 -15.89
N GLU A 41 9.22 -2.64 -16.61
CA GLU A 41 9.65 -3.84 -17.35
C GLU A 41 9.86 -5.03 -16.41
N ALA A 42 10.53 -4.82 -15.27
CA ALA A 42 10.75 -5.87 -14.28
C ALA A 42 9.42 -6.39 -13.69
N ILE A 43 8.44 -5.50 -13.47
CA ILE A 43 7.09 -5.89 -13.03
C ILE A 43 6.40 -6.72 -14.10
N SER A 44 6.43 -6.28 -15.36
CA SER A 44 5.85 -7.03 -16.48
C SER A 44 6.47 -8.41 -16.62
N ALA A 45 7.80 -8.52 -16.42
CA ALA A 45 8.52 -9.77 -16.53
C ALA A 45 8.08 -10.80 -15.48
N TYR A 46 7.88 -10.40 -14.21
CA TYR A 46 7.45 -11.36 -13.18
C TYR A 46 5.94 -11.64 -13.18
N LEU A 47 5.11 -10.71 -13.67
CA LEU A 47 3.68 -10.94 -13.80
C LEU A 47 3.33 -11.80 -15.02
N GLY A 48 4.11 -11.73 -16.09
CA GLY A 48 3.85 -12.44 -17.34
C GLY A 48 2.47 -12.09 -17.92
N GLU A 49 1.71 -13.09 -18.29
CA GLU A 49 0.36 -12.92 -18.86
C GLU A 49 -0.69 -12.44 -17.83
N LYS A 50 -0.35 -12.43 -16.54
CA LYS A 50 -1.28 -12.05 -15.46
C LYS A 50 -1.28 -10.57 -15.15
N GLY A 51 -0.51 -9.76 -15.87
CA GLY A 51 -0.49 -8.34 -15.61
C GLY A 51 0.57 -7.57 -16.39
N LYS A 52 0.73 -6.30 -16.02
CA LYS A 52 1.63 -5.36 -16.69
C LYS A 52 2.24 -4.38 -15.68
N GLY A 53 3.48 -4.01 -15.90
CA GLY A 53 4.14 -2.90 -15.21
C GLY A 53 3.94 -1.60 -15.96
N LEU A 54 3.64 -0.51 -15.24
CA LEU A 54 3.53 0.84 -15.79
C LEU A 54 4.37 1.81 -14.97
N VAL A 55 4.81 2.90 -15.62
CA VAL A 55 5.50 3.99 -14.93
C VAL A 55 4.48 4.91 -14.29
N LEU A 56 4.63 5.16 -12.99
CA LEU A 56 3.77 6.06 -12.23
C LEU A 56 4.58 6.76 -11.14
N ASN A 57 4.60 8.08 -11.19
CA ASN A 57 4.95 8.92 -10.04
C ASN A 57 3.66 9.28 -9.28
N VAL A 58 3.43 8.66 -8.13
CA VAL A 58 2.20 8.90 -7.33
C VAL A 58 2.14 10.32 -6.74
N ALA A 59 3.24 11.04 -6.65
CA ALA A 59 3.27 12.43 -6.20
C ALA A 59 2.78 13.41 -7.29
N ASP A 60 2.78 12.99 -8.56
CA ASP A 60 2.40 13.80 -9.70
C ASP A 60 0.95 13.48 -10.15
N ALA A 61 0.11 14.51 -10.17
CA ALA A 61 -1.30 14.37 -10.53
C ALA A 61 -1.49 14.00 -12.02
N GLU A 62 -0.69 14.57 -12.91
CA GLU A 62 -0.76 14.29 -14.35
C GLU A 62 -0.31 12.86 -14.65
N SER A 63 0.75 12.39 -13.97
CA SER A 63 1.21 11.00 -14.06
C SER A 63 0.09 10.02 -13.63
N ILE A 64 -0.64 10.33 -12.56
CA ILE A 64 -1.78 9.53 -12.11
C ILE A 64 -2.88 9.49 -13.18
N GLU A 65 -3.28 10.64 -13.72
CA GLU A 65 -4.36 10.73 -14.73
C GLU A 65 -4.00 9.92 -15.98
N ASN A 66 -2.78 10.08 -16.49
CA ASN A 66 -2.30 9.38 -17.68
C ASN A 66 -2.29 7.85 -17.49
N VAL A 67 -1.77 7.35 -16.37
CA VAL A 67 -1.72 5.90 -16.09
C VAL A 67 -3.13 5.33 -15.91
N LEU A 68 -4.02 6.01 -15.21
CA LEU A 68 -5.39 5.54 -15.05
C LEU A 68 -6.16 5.53 -16.37
N ALA A 69 -5.94 6.50 -17.24
CA ALA A 69 -6.52 6.51 -18.59
C ALA A 69 -6.01 5.33 -19.43
N GLN A 70 -4.70 5.04 -19.36
CA GLN A 70 -4.10 3.88 -20.04
C GLN A 70 -4.69 2.56 -19.51
N ILE A 71 -4.75 2.38 -18.18
CA ILE A 71 -5.33 1.17 -17.58
C ILE A 71 -6.76 0.97 -18.04
N LYS A 72 -7.56 2.03 -18.03
CA LYS A 72 -8.95 1.96 -18.46
C LYS A 72 -9.10 1.57 -19.92
N ALA A 73 -8.24 2.06 -20.79
CA ALA A 73 -8.27 1.76 -22.24
C ALA A 73 -7.84 0.31 -22.53
N GLU A 74 -6.83 -0.21 -21.81
CA GLU A 74 -6.25 -1.52 -22.08
C GLU A 74 -6.97 -2.67 -21.30
N PHE A 75 -7.38 -2.42 -20.06
CA PHE A 75 -7.88 -3.46 -19.15
C PHE A 75 -9.30 -3.21 -18.65
N GLY A 76 -9.76 -1.97 -18.62
CA GLY A 76 -11.06 -1.59 -18.08
C GLY A 76 -11.00 -0.90 -16.72
N ASP A 77 -12.11 -0.93 -15.99
CA ASP A 77 -12.23 -0.25 -14.70
C ASP A 77 -11.47 -1.00 -13.59
N ILE A 78 -10.72 -0.30 -12.78
CA ILE A 78 -10.03 -0.85 -11.60
C ILE A 78 -11.06 -1.25 -10.55
N GLU A 79 -11.00 -2.51 -10.10
CA GLU A 79 -11.88 -3.08 -9.07
C GLU A 79 -11.16 -3.25 -7.72
N ILE A 80 -9.82 -3.36 -7.75
CA ILE A 80 -8.98 -3.48 -6.55
C ILE A 80 -7.89 -2.42 -6.65
N LEU A 81 -7.83 -1.50 -5.69
CA LEU A 81 -6.76 -0.52 -5.56
C LEU A 81 -5.94 -0.85 -4.31
N VAL A 82 -4.63 -1.07 -4.49
CA VAL A 82 -3.68 -1.22 -3.39
C VAL A 82 -2.71 -0.03 -3.40
N ASN A 83 -2.91 0.89 -2.47
CA ASN A 83 -2.03 2.01 -2.23
C ASN A 83 -0.85 1.54 -1.37
N ASN A 84 0.24 1.15 -2.01
CA ASN A 84 1.45 0.66 -1.34
C ASN A 84 2.65 1.60 -1.50
N ALA A 85 2.74 2.36 -2.59
CA ALA A 85 3.85 3.30 -2.79
C ALA A 85 4.00 4.26 -1.61
N GLY A 86 5.22 4.42 -1.15
CA GLY A 86 5.56 5.31 -0.04
C GLY A 86 7.06 5.47 0.11
N ILE A 87 7.45 6.54 0.77
CA ILE A 87 8.84 6.89 1.08
C ILE A 87 9.00 7.24 2.55
N THR A 88 10.24 7.26 3.03
CA THR A 88 10.63 7.82 4.33
C THR A 88 11.62 8.97 4.12
N ARG A 89 11.62 9.93 5.05
CA ARG A 89 12.59 11.01 5.18
C ARG A 89 12.81 11.22 6.66
N ASP A 90 13.61 10.33 7.24
CA ASP A 90 13.79 10.25 8.70
C ASP A 90 14.71 11.37 9.19
N GLY A 91 14.34 11.99 10.29
CA GLY A 91 15.10 13.06 10.93
C GLY A 91 14.36 13.60 12.16
N LEU A 92 15.13 14.00 13.19
CA LEU A 92 14.53 14.64 14.35
C LEU A 92 13.82 15.95 13.95
N LEU A 93 12.65 16.21 14.50
CA LEU A 93 11.79 17.36 14.15
C LEU A 93 12.56 18.70 14.13
N MET A 94 13.46 18.90 15.08
CA MET A 94 14.28 20.13 15.15
C MET A 94 15.20 20.36 13.94
N ARG A 95 15.48 19.30 13.15
CA ARG A 95 16.38 19.34 11.97
C ARG A 95 15.65 18.99 10.69
N MET A 96 14.38 18.63 10.77
CA MET A 96 13.56 18.24 9.61
C MET A 96 13.38 19.46 8.69
N LYS A 97 13.67 19.28 7.41
CA LYS A 97 13.41 20.30 6.40
C LYS A 97 11.95 20.29 6.01
N GLU A 98 11.43 21.45 5.63
CA GLU A 98 10.05 21.59 5.18
C GLU A 98 9.78 20.74 3.91
N ASP A 99 10.76 20.65 3.03
CA ASP A 99 10.68 19.78 1.84
C ASP A 99 10.51 18.29 2.22
N ASP A 100 11.25 17.81 3.24
CA ASP A 100 11.12 16.43 3.72
C ASP A 100 9.72 16.15 4.29
N TRP A 101 9.09 17.13 4.91
CA TRP A 101 7.71 17.06 5.37
C TRP A 101 6.75 16.95 4.18
N PHE A 102 6.83 17.88 3.23
CA PHE A 102 5.92 17.90 2.09
C PHE A 102 6.10 16.71 1.16
N ASP A 103 7.32 16.25 0.92
CA ASP A 103 7.59 15.02 0.14
C ASP A 103 6.83 13.82 0.72
N ILE A 104 6.89 13.65 2.04
CA ILE A 104 6.21 12.55 2.73
C ILE A 104 4.69 12.69 2.64
N ILE A 105 4.15 13.87 2.93
CA ILE A 105 2.69 14.08 2.87
C ILE A 105 2.18 13.92 1.44
N GLN A 106 2.89 14.46 0.47
CA GLN A 106 2.50 14.38 -0.95
C GLN A 106 2.53 12.95 -1.46
N THR A 107 3.60 12.20 -1.13
CA THR A 107 3.78 10.82 -1.62
C THR A 107 2.93 9.82 -0.85
N ASN A 108 2.90 9.89 0.49
CA ASN A 108 2.29 8.85 1.31
C ASN A 108 0.80 9.06 1.59
N LEU A 109 0.31 10.31 1.57
CA LEU A 109 -1.07 10.64 1.94
C LEU A 109 -1.85 11.25 0.78
N THR A 110 -1.34 12.33 0.16
CA THR A 110 -2.05 13.02 -0.93
C THR A 110 -2.25 12.12 -2.14
N SER A 111 -1.28 11.27 -2.47
CA SER A 111 -1.37 10.28 -3.54
C SER A 111 -2.54 9.32 -3.33
N VAL A 112 -2.72 8.83 -2.10
CA VAL A 112 -3.80 7.90 -1.73
C VAL A 112 -5.17 8.56 -1.93
N TYR A 113 -5.31 9.83 -1.54
CA TYR A 113 -6.51 10.61 -1.82
C TYR A 113 -6.77 10.69 -3.34
N ARG A 114 -5.76 11.07 -4.14
CA ARG A 114 -5.89 11.23 -5.60
C ARG A 114 -6.29 9.93 -6.29
N LEU A 115 -5.57 8.84 -6.01
CA LEU A 115 -5.84 7.52 -6.60
C LEU A 115 -7.21 7.00 -6.19
N SER A 116 -7.55 7.05 -4.90
CA SER A 116 -8.85 6.60 -4.41
C SER A 116 -9.99 7.38 -5.05
N LYS A 117 -9.90 8.71 -5.11
CA LYS A 117 -10.91 9.57 -5.76
C LYS A 117 -11.11 9.21 -7.23
N ALA A 118 -10.02 8.96 -7.96
CA ALA A 118 -10.09 8.70 -9.39
C ALA A 118 -10.77 7.35 -9.73
N VAL A 119 -10.58 6.31 -8.90
CA VAL A 119 -11.19 4.99 -9.14
C VAL A 119 -12.59 4.85 -8.52
N LEU A 120 -13.00 5.80 -7.68
CA LEU A 120 -14.19 5.66 -6.85
C LEU A 120 -15.50 5.57 -7.67
N ARG A 121 -15.65 6.43 -8.69
CA ARG A 121 -16.88 6.51 -9.49
C ARG A 121 -17.25 5.19 -10.20
N PRO A 122 -16.34 4.49 -10.88
CA PRO A 122 -16.61 3.16 -11.41
C PRO A 122 -16.82 2.11 -10.31
N MET A 123 -16.03 2.15 -9.21
CA MET A 123 -16.20 1.22 -8.09
C MET A 123 -17.59 1.33 -7.43
N MET A 124 -18.15 2.52 -7.29
CA MET A 124 -19.50 2.71 -6.72
C MET A 124 -20.64 2.11 -7.58
N LYS A 125 -20.36 1.74 -8.84
CA LYS A 125 -21.33 1.09 -9.72
C LYS A 125 -21.29 -0.44 -9.63
N LYS A 126 -20.12 -1.01 -9.37
CA LYS A 126 -19.88 -2.47 -9.46
C LYS A 126 -19.42 -3.10 -8.14
N GLY A 127 -19.17 -2.28 -7.13
CA GLY A 127 -18.40 -2.67 -5.96
C GLY A 127 -16.90 -2.53 -6.20
N GLY A 128 -16.10 -2.59 -5.14
CA GLY A 128 -14.64 -2.48 -5.24
C GLY A 128 -13.93 -2.68 -3.91
N ARG A 129 -12.61 -2.71 -3.96
CA ARG A 129 -11.73 -2.88 -2.81
C ARG A 129 -10.63 -1.82 -2.83
N ILE A 130 -10.54 -1.00 -1.81
CA ILE A 130 -9.45 -0.06 -1.60
C ILE A 130 -8.69 -0.51 -0.36
N ILE A 131 -7.42 -0.89 -0.54
CA ILE A 131 -6.55 -1.33 0.54
C ILE A 131 -5.32 -0.44 0.56
N THR A 132 -5.03 0.14 1.71
CA THR A 132 -3.89 1.05 1.88
C THR A 132 -2.86 0.44 2.82
N ILE A 133 -1.59 0.46 2.44
CA ILE A 133 -0.51 0.00 3.31
C ILE A 133 -0.14 1.13 4.28
N GLY A 134 -0.59 0.94 5.51
CA GLY A 134 -0.26 1.78 6.64
C GLY A 134 1.13 1.50 7.21
N SER A 135 1.24 1.62 8.52
CA SER A 135 2.38 1.18 9.32
C SER A 135 1.99 1.15 10.80
N VAL A 136 2.60 0.28 11.57
CA VAL A 136 2.47 0.25 13.02
C VAL A 136 2.82 1.60 13.65
N VAL A 137 3.82 2.32 13.11
CA VAL A 137 4.26 3.61 13.64
C VAL A 137 3.25 4.74 13.43
N GLY A 138 2.26 4.56 12.56
CA GLY A 138 1.11 5.47 12.48
C GLY A 138 0.26 5.50 13.74
N SER A 139 0.30 4.42 14.53
CA SER A 139 -0.41 4.29 15.81
C SER A 139 0.52 4.47 17.01
N SER A 140 1.72 3.86 16.99
CA SER A 140 2.66 3.89 18.11
C SER A 140 3.54 5.15 18.16
N GLY A 141 3.74 5.84 17.05
CA GLY A 141 4.80 6.83 16.88
C GLY A 141 6.19 6.18 16.75
N ASN A 142 7.16 6.94 16.27
CA ASN A 142 8.56 6.56 16.26
C ASN A 142 9.46 7.81 16.26
N PRO A 143 10.46 7.94 17.15
CA PRO A 143 11.39 9.06 17.16
C PRO A 143 12.06 9.24 15.78
N GLY A 144 12.15 10.47 15.28
CA GLY A 144 12.74 10.78 13.98
C GLY A 144 11.80 10.56 12.78
N GLN A 145 10.55 10.18 12.98
CA GLN A 145 9.58 9.90 11.92
C GLN A 145 8.27 10.69 12.07
N THR A 146 8.31 11.90 12.60
CA THR A 146 7.09 12.70 12.83
C THR A 146 6.28 12.93 11.54
N ASN A 147 6.92 13.19 10.40
CA ASN A 147 6.31 13.33 9.08
C ASN A 147 5.69 11.99 8.61
N TYR A 148 6.44 10.91 8.69
CA TYR A 148 5.99 9.57 8.28
C TYR A 148 4.84 9.09 9.16
N CYS A 149 4.97 9.19 10.49
CA CYS A 149 3.89 8.84 11.42
C CYS A 149 2.62 9.66 11.15
N ALA A 150 2.74 10.98 10.92
CA ALA A 150 1.62 11.84 10.59
C ALA A 150 0.92 11.37 9.29
N SER A 151 1.69 11.05 8.25
CA SER A 151 1.13 10.54 6.99
C SER A 151 0.38 9.23 7.20
N LYS A 152 0.99 8.27 7.93
CA LYS A 152 0.39 6.94 8.16
C LYS A 152 -0.81 6.97 9.09
N ALA A 153 -0.81 7.83 10.11
CA ALA A 153 -1.99 8.09 10.94
C ALA A 153 -3.13 8.74 10.13
N GLY A 154 -2.81 9.69 9.26
CA GLY A 154 -3.77 10.33 8.37
C GLY A 154 -4.49 9.35 7.45
N LEU A 155 -3.80 8.28 6.98
CA LEU A 155 -4.41 7.23 6.16
C LEU A 155 -5.53 6.49 6.89
N VAL A 156 -5.40 6.27 8.20
CA VAL A 156 -6.44 5.60 9.00
C VAL A 156 -7.70 6.46 9.08
N GLY A 157 -7.55 7.76 9.39
CA GLY A 157 -8.68 8.70 9.41
C GLY A 157 -9.36 8.83 8.05
N PHE A 158 -8.56 8.99 6.99
CA PHE A 158 -9.04 9.02 5.60
C PHE A 158 -9.84 7.76 5.25
N SER A 159 -9.28 6.58 5.51
CA SER A 159 -9.90 5.30 5.18
C SER A 159 -11.22 5.07 5.92
N LYS A 160 -11.29 5.43 7.21
CA LYS A 160 -12.53 5.34 8.00
C LYS A 160 -13.63 6.24 7.47
N SER A 161 -13.30 7.48 7.09
CA SER A 161 -14.27 8.41 6.52
C SER A 161 -14.78 7.93 5.18
N LEU A 162 -13.86 7.57 4.26
CA LEU A 162 -14.21 7.08 2.94
C LEU A 162 -15.04 5.78 3.01
N ALA A 163 -14.71 4.87 3.93
CA ALA A 163 -15.49 3.65 4.15
C ALA A 163 -16.96 3.95 4.45
N LYS A 164 -17.23 4.92 5.31
CA LYS A 164 -18.61 5.34 5.64
C LYS A 164 -19.35 5.93 4.44
N GLU A 165 -18.65 6.65 3.57
CA GLU A 165 -19.25 7.27 2.38
C GLU A 165 -19.67 6.24 1.32
N VAL A 166 -18.93 5.12 1.19
CA VAL A 166 -19.06 4.21 0.05
C VAL A 166 -19.54 2.80 0.38
N ALA A 167 -19.68 2.46 1.66
CA ALA A 167 -20.06 1.11 2.09
C ALA A 167 -21.40 0.65 1.46
N SER A 168 -22.38 1.54 1.36
CA SER A 168 -23.70 1.26 0.75
C SER A 168 -23.62 0.93 -0.75
N ARG A 169 -22.47 1.17 -1.38
CA ARG A 169 -22.19 0.88 -2.79
C ARG A 169 -21.36 -0.39 -2.98
N GLY A 170 -21.16 -1.19 -1.92
CA GLY A 170 -20.36 -2.43 -1.98
C GLY A 170 -18.86 -2.19 -2.13
N VAL A 171 -18.38 -0.98 -1.84
CA VAL A 171 -16.94 -0.66 -1.81
C VAL A 171 -16.46 -0.78 -0.38
N THR A 172 -15.40 -1.57 -0.15
CA THR A 172 -14.71 -1.64 1.15
C THR A 172 -13.41 -0.86 1.10
N VAL A 173 -13.09 -0.19 2.21
CA VAL A 173 -11.87 0.62 2.35
C VAL A 173 -11.19 0.24 3.65
N ASN A 174 -10.00 -0.36 3.57
CA ASN A 174 -9.28 -0.88 4.73
C ASN A 174 -7.80 -0.51 4.69
N VAL A 175 -7.16 -0.58 5.84
CA VAL A 175 -5.71 -0.38 6.02
C VAL A 175 -5.09 -1.68 6.47
N VAL A 176 -3.94 -2.04 5.91
CA VAL A 176 -3.04 -3.07 6.47
C VAL A 176 -1.86 -2.34 7.06
N ALA A 177 -1.60 -2.54 8.35
CA ALA A 177 -0.53 -1.89 9.10
C ALA A 177 0.60 -2.89 9.40
N PRO A 178 1.66 -2.94 8.58
CA PRO A 178 2.83 -3.78 8.84
C PRO A 178 3.58 -3.34 10.10
N GLY A 179 4.21 -4.30 10.77
CA GLY A 179 5.31 -4.07 11.71
C GLY A 179 6.65 -4.01 10.98
N PHE A 180 7.70 -4.57 11.60
CA PHE A 180 9.00 -4.75 10.96
C PHE A 180 8.96 -5.96 10.02
N ILE A 181 9.16 -5.69 8.73
CA ILE A 181 9.13 -6.70 7.66
C ILE A 181 10.52 -6.86 7.07
N ALA A 182 10.97 -8.11 6.94
CA ALA A 182 12.23 -8.43 6.28
C ALA A 182 12.18 -7.95 4.82
N THR A 183 13.05 -7.02 4.48
CA THR A 183 13.22 -6.42 3.16
C THR A 183 14.68 -6.01 3.00
N ASP A 184 15.09 -5.63 1.80
CA ASP A 184 16.44 -5.14 1.52
C ASP A 184 16.91 -4.06 2.54
N MET A 185 15.99 -3.25 3.07
CA MET A 185 16.31 -2.24 4.09
C MET A 185 16.67 -2.84 5.46
N THR A 186 16.09 -3.97 5.82
CA THR A 186 16.43 -4.66 7.09
C THR A 186 17.69 -5.50 6.99
N ASP A 187 18.08 -5.87 5.77
CA ASP A 187 19.31 -6.63 5.53
C ASP A 187 20.56 -5.78 5.76
N GLU A 188 20.46 -4.45 5.60
CA GLU A 188 21.54 -3.49 5.86
C GLU A 188 21.75 -3.18 7.35
N LEU A 189 20.87 -3.64 8.23
CA LEU A 189 20.99 -3.43 9.69
C LEU A 189 22.10 -4.29 10.28
N THR A 190 22.82 -3.73 11.28
CA THR A 190 23.77 -4.49 12.09
C THR A 190 23.05 -5.55 12.95
N GLU A 191 23.75 -6.57 13.38
CA GLU A 191 23.19 -7.62 14.25
C GLU A 191 22.61 -7.05 15.56
N ASP A 192 23.27 -6.03 16.15
CA ASP A 192 22.79 -5.37 17.36
C ASP A 192 21.47 -4.63 17.10
N GLN A 193 21.34 -3.97 15.94
CA GLN A 193 20.10 -3.29 15.54
C GLN A 193 18.98 -4.31 15.29
N LYS A 194 19.28 -5.43 14.62
CA LYS A 194 18.31 -6.51 14.40
C LYS A 194 17.84 -7.09 15.73
N ASN A 195 18.75 -7.39 16.65
CA ASN A 195 18.43 -7.91 17.98
C ASN A 195 17.57 -6.92 18.78
N ALA A 196 17.89 -5.62 18.74
CA ALA A 196 17.09 -4.59 19.40
C ALA A 196 15.65 -4.50 18.84
N ILE A 197 15.46 -4.72 17.55
CA ILE A 197 14.13 -4.80 16.92
C ILE A 197 13.42 -6.08 17.36
N LEU A 198 14.08 -7.24 17.30
CA LEU A 198 13.50 -8.53 17.62
C LEU A 198 13.00 -8.60 19.06
N THR A 199 13.70 -7.97 20.00
CA THR A 199 13.27 -7.92 21.42
C THR A 199 11.96 -7.13 21.63
N GLN A 200 11.59 -6.26 20.70
CA GLN A 200 10.32 -5.51 20.77
C GLN A 200 9.15 -6.27 20.16
N ILE A 201 9.40 -7.30 19.37
CA ILE A 201 8.36 -8.06 18.67
C ILE A 201 8.00 -9.30 19.51
N PRO A 202 6.79 -9.40 20.06
CA PRO A 202 6.38 -10.57 20.86
C PRO A 202 6.51 -11.90 20.11
N ALA A 203 6.31 -11.93 18.79
CA ALA A 203 6.51 -13.12 17.96
C ALA A 203 7.99 -13.52 17.80
N GLY A 204 8.95 -12.70 18.25
CA GLY A 204 10.39 -12.98 18.24
C GLY A 204 11.04 -13.04 16.85
N GLN A 205 10.35 -12.61 15.80
CA GLN A 205 10.85 -12.62 14.42
C GLN A 205 10.29 -11.46 13.61
N LEU A 206 11.01 -11.09 12.55
CA LEU A 206 10.48 -10.16 11.54
C LEU A 206 9.36 -10.85 10.75
N GLY A 207 8.38 -10.05 10.29
CA GLY A 207 7.41 -10.53 9.32
C GLY A 207 8.03 -10.63 7.93
N GLU A 208 7.42 -11.40 7.05
CA GLU A 208 7.77 -11.46 5.64
C GLU A 208 6.83 -10.59 4.79
N ALA A 209 7.29 -10.12 3.64
CA ALA A 209 6.45 -9.38 2.67
C ALA A 209 5.20 -10.19 2.27
N LYS A 210 5.32 -11.52 2.26
CA LYS A 210 4.23 -12.45 1.97
C LYS A 210 3.13 -12.46 3.04
N ASP A 211 3.45 -12.16 4.29
CA ASP A 211 2.44 -12.07 5.36
C ASP A 211 1.51 -10.89 5.11
N ILE A 212 2.09 -9.76 4.68
CA ILE A 212 1.33 -8.58 4.28
C ILE A 212 0.50 -8.87 3.02
N ALA A 213 1.11 -9.53 2.02
CA ALA A 213 0.45 -9.88 0.77
C ALA A 213 -0.80 -10.76 0.99
N LYS A 214 -0.73 -11.74 1.89
CA LYS A 214 -1.86 -12.59 2.25
C LYS A 214 -3.00 -11.81 2.92
N ALA A 215 -2.67 -10.88 3.84
CA ALA A 215 -3.67 -10.03 4.47
C ALA A 215 -4.36 -9.11 3.45
N VAL A 216 -3.60 -8.51 2.52
CA VAL A 216 -4.14 -7.73 1.41
C VAL A 216 -5.03 -8.57 0.51
N ALA A 217 -4.59 -9.78 0.14
CA ALA A 217 -5.36 -10.68 -0.72
C ALA A 217 -6.67 -11.13 -0.04
N PHE A 218 -6.67 -11.34 1.27
CA PHE A 218 -7.89 -11.59 2.04
C PHE A 218 -8.86 -10.40 1.95
N LEU A 219 -8.38 -9.19 2.24
CA LEU A 219 -9.21 -7.98 2.16
C LEU A 219 -9.70 -7.66 0.74
N ALA A 220 -8.96 -8.07 -0.29
CA ALA A 220 -9.35 -7.93 -1.69
C ALA A 220 -10.38 -8.97 -2.14
N SER A 221 -10.59 -10.04 -1.38
CA SER A 221 -11.50 -11.13 -1.70
C SER A 221 -12.96 -10.82 -1.30
N ASP A 222 -13.87 -11.70 -1.70
CA ASP A 222 -15.27 -11.62 -1.31
C ASP A 222 -15.50 -12.12 0.13
N ASP A 223 -14.53 -12.84 0.71
CA ASP A 223 -14.57 -13.29 2.11
C ASP A 223 -14.51 -12.10 3.09
N ALA A 224 -13.90 -10.99 2.67
CA ALA A 224 -13.82 -9.75 3.45
C ALA A 224 -14.90 -8.70 3.08
N LYS A 225 -15.95 -9.09 2.36
CA LYS A 225 -16.97 -8.13 1.87
C LYS A 225 -17.70 -7.33 2.95
N TYR A 226 -17.65 -7.79 4.20
CA TYR A 226 -18.27 -7.12 5.36
C TYR A 226 -17.26 -6.42 6.27
N ILE A 227 -15.97 -6.37 5.85
CA ILE A 227 -14.89 -5.68 6.57
C ILE A 227 -14.62 -4.37 5.85
N THR A 228 -14.91 -3.23 6.50
CA THR A 228 -14.64 -1.89 5.95
C THR A 228 -14.38 -0.88 7.05
N GLY A 229 -13.48 0.07 6.80
CA GLY A 229 -13.02 1.05 7.79
C GLY A 229 -12.05 0.49 8.83
N GLU A 230 -11.55 -0.74 8.62
CA GLU A 230 -10.72 -1.45 9.57
C GLU A 230 -9.23 -1.27 9.29
N THR A 231 -8.42 -1.34 10.35
CA THR A 231 -6.96 -1.42 10.27
C THR A 231 -6.50 -2.78 10.74
N ILE A 232 -6.07 -3.63 9.81
CA ILE A 232 -5.52 -4.95 10.13
C ILE A 232 -4.03 -4.81 10.46
N HIS A 233 -3.68 -5.06 11.70
CA HIS A 233 -2.30 -5.06 12.17
C HIS A 233 -1.62 -6.39 11.86
N VAL A 234 -0.53 -6.35 11.07
CA VAL A 234 0.29 -7.52 10.71
C VAL A 234 1.71 -7.24 11.16
N ASN A 235 1.99 -7.44 12.46
CA ASN A 235 3.18 -6.90 13.11
C ASN A 235 3.79 -7.80 14.20
N GLY A 236 3.40 -9.07 14.29
CA GLY A 236 3.94 -10.01 15.28
C GLY A 236 3.65 -9.63 16.74
N GLY A 237 2.62 -8.80 16.98
CA GLY A 237 2.26 -8.31 18.30
C GLY A 237 3.01 -7.05 18.75
N LEU A 238 3.82 -6.44 17.88
CA LEU A 238 4.56 -5.20 18.18
C LEU A 238 3.63 -4.05 18.62
N TYR A 239 2.43 -4.02 18.10
CA TYR A 239 1.35 -3.12 18.51
C TYR A 239 0.03 -3.90 18.55
N MET A 240 -0.69 -3.78 19.64
CA MET A 240 -2.01 -4.35 19.86
C MET A 240 -2.99 -3.20 20.17
N ASN A 241 -4.15 -3.22 19.53
CA ASN A 241 -5.18 -2.17 19.69
C ASN A 241 -6.26 -2.66 20.65
#